data_a33fea34cb97cad384794c1c74404593
#
_entry.id   a33fea34cb97cad384794c1c74404593
#
_cell.length_a   1.000
_cell.length_b   1.000
_cell.length_c   1.000
_cell.angle_alpha   90.00
_cell.angle_beta   90.00
_cell.angle_gamma   90.00
#
_symmetry.space_group_name_H-M   'P 1'
#
loop_
_entity.id
_entity.type
_entity.pdbx_description
1 polymer ?
#
loop_
_entity_poly.entity_id
_entity_poly.type
_entity_poly.pdbx_seq_one_letter_code
_entity_poly.pdbx_strand_id
1 'polypeptide(L)'
;MSKSSNNAINVMSFLAAFGVFVSAAALFVVLSGFAGLKDYTLEFVSYASPDLKVEASLGKSFQVSNDDYKELSSLSDFSSVHKAVQERVLVATDKNSQIVLLTGVGGAFPESTIDSLLVKGRWIAENEKELVVGWGVGNSLGLEVFDNINTPVVFAPKPGSGQVLSVDSAFNRSSFLTVGVFELNEEANNLEAFTSLVAAQKLLGYDKLQVTSLNFYFDDNTKENVAIAKIKNILGDSFIYKNRLAQHDTLYKMLNTERAAVYLIFTLVIIIALFNVVGALIMMILEKRNDLKVLVGLGLLKSQISKVFFYQGLLISVTGSVLGMLFGFFLVLLQDSFSLFMITPLLAYPVSVSANTFMVVFVTVVLLGGLASKIASSQVVKALRSKD
;
A
#
# COMPACT_ATOMS: atom_id res chain seq x y z
N MET A 1 16.38 14.21 -38.51
CA MET A 1 17.79 13.95 -38.11
C MET A 1 18.66 14.03 -39.37
N SER A 2 19.51 15.03 -39.50
CA SER A 2 20.49 15.12 -40.59
C SER A 2 21.49 13.97 -40.39
N LYS A 3 21.63 13.07 -41.38
CA LYS A 3 22.68 12.05 -41.38
C LYS A 3 24.02 12.78 -41.44
N SER A 4 24.71 12.88 -40.28
CA SER A 4 26.12 13.30 -40.25
C SER A 4 26.93 12.17 -40.89
N SER A 5 27.94 12.54 -41.70
CA SER A 5 28.81 11.57 -42.39
C SER A 5 29.67 10.74 -41.39
N ASN A 6 29.70 11.07 -40.13
CA ASN A 6 30.43 10.39 -39.09
C ASN A 6 29.56 9.42 -38.31
N ASN A 7 29.74 8.13 -38.49
CA ASN A 7 29.04 7.06 -37.79
C ASN A 7 29.11 7.19 -36.26
N ALA A 8 30.21 7.73 -35.72
CA ALA A 8 30.44 7.85 -34.27
C ALA A 8 29.39 8.74 -33.57
N ILE A 9 29.00 9.89 -34.14
CA ILE A 9 27.99 10.78 -33.53
C ILE A 9 26.61 10.16 -33.55
N ASN A 10 26.26 9.49 -34.65
CA ASN A 10 24.97 8.82 -34.75
C ASN A 10 24.85 7.70 -33.74
N VAL A 11 25.95 6.93 -33.54
CA VAL A 11 26.02 5.87 -32.52
C VAL A 11 25.90 6.44 -31.11
N MET A 12 26.62 7.52 -30.78
CA MET A 12 26.54 8.15 -29.45
C MET A 12 25.16 8.72 -29.17
N SER A 13 24.53 9.38 -30.14
CA SER A 13 23.17 9.91 -30.00
C SER A 13 22.15 8.78 -29.85
N PHE A 14 22.34 7.68 -30.56
CA PHE A 14 21.49 6.48 -30.41
C PHE A 14 21.68 5.84 -29.03
N LEU A 15 22.90 5.67 -28.56
CA LEU A 15 23.19 5.13 -27.21
C LEU A 15 22.59 6.00 -26.10
N ALA A 16 22.68 7.33 -26.28
CA ALA A 16 22.08 8.28 -25.36
C ALA A 16 20.53 8.14 -25.32
N ALA A 17 19.88 8.09 -26.50
CA ALA A 17 18.44 7.88 -26.59
C ALA A 17 18.02 6.51 -26.06
N PHE A 18 18.80 5.47 -26.32
CA PHE A 18 18.57 4.12 -25.81
C PHE A 18 18.69 4.04 -24.28
N GLY A 19 19.67 4.75 -23.69
CA GLY A 19 19.79 4.85 -22.24
C GLY A 19 18.55 5.48 -21.58
N VAL A 20 18.03 6.56 -22.16
CA VAL A 20 16.77 7.20 -21.68
C VAL A 20 15.59 6.26 -21.87
N PHE A 21 15.49 5.59 -23.00
CA PHE A 21 14.46 4.59 -23.31
C PHE A 21 14.42 3.49 -22.25
N VAL A 22 15.55 2.84 -21.99
CA VAL A 22 15.65 1.74 -21.02
C VAL A 22 15.31 2.23 -19.60
N SER A 23 15.83 3.39 -19.20
CA SER A 23 15.57 3.96 -17.87
C SER A 23 14.11 4.32 -17.67
N ALA A 24 13.46 4.91 -18.69
CA ALA A 24 12.04 5.25 -18.66
C ALA A 24 11.17 3.96 -18.60
N ALA A 25 11.50 2.95 -19.40
CA ALA A 25 10.81 1.67 -19.38
C ALA A 25 10.94 0.99 -18.01
N ALA A 26 12.15 0.94 -17.46
CA ALA A 26 12.40 0.32 -16.16
C ALA A 26 11.65 1.04 -15.02
N LEU A 27 11.70 2.38 -14.98
CA LEU A 27 10.93 3.15 -14.00
C LEU A 27 9.42 2.90 -14.13
N PHE A 28 8.90 2.86 -15.35
CA PHE A 28 7.49 2.61 -15.59
C PHE A 28 7.06 1.23 -15.10
N VAL A 29 7.79 0.17 -15.48
CA VAL A 29 7.49 -1.22 -15.07
C VAL A 29 7.51 -1.36 -13.55
N VAL A 30 8.54 -0.81 -12.91
CA VAL A 30 8.69 -0.92 -11.46
C VAL A 30 7.61 -0.16 -10.70
N LEU A 31 7.29 1.08 -11.12
CA LEU A 31 6.20 1.83 -10.48
C LEU A 31 4.83 1.17 -10.71
N SER A 32 4.60 0.54 -11.86
CA SER A 32 3.38 -0.23 -12.15
C SER A 32 3.30 -1.51 -11.29
N GLY A 33 4.43 -2.18 -11.06
CA GLY A 33 4.50 -3.31 -10.13
C GLY A 33 4.21 -2.90 -8.68
N PHE A 34 4.80 -1.79 -8.21
CA PHE A 34 4.48 -1.26 -6.88
C PHE A 34 3.03 -0.81 -6.74
N ALA A 35 2.44 -0.24 -7.79
CA ALA A 35 1.02 0.12 -7.78
C ALA A 35 0.15 -1.14 -7.65
N GLY A 36 0.43 -2.18 -8.43
CA GLY A 36 -0.29 -3.45 -8.37
C GLY A 36 -0.14 -4.15 -7.03
N LEU A 37 1.08 -4.20 -6.47
CA LEU A 37 1.32 -4.79 -5.16
C LEU A 37 0.55 -4.03 -4.06
N LYS A 38 0.52 -2.71 -4.14
CA LYS A 38 -0.25 -1.88 -3.22
C LYS A 38 -1.74 -2.18 -3.32
N ASP A 39 -2.30 -2.16 -4.53
CA ASP A 39 -3.74 -2.40 -4.76
C ASP A 39 -4.13 -3.80 -4.27
N TYR A 40 -3.30 -4.82 -4.57
CA TYR A 40 -3.48 -6.19 -4.10
C TYR A 40 -3.46 -6.30 -2.56
N THR A 41 -2.45 -5.71 -1.91
CA THR A 41 -2.33 -5.73 -0.45
C THR A 41 -3.54 -5.06 0.22
N LEU A 42 -4.04 -3.98 -0.37
CA LEU A 42 -5.19 -3.25 0.14
C LEU A 42 -6.51 -4.00 -0.08
N GLU A 43 -6.65 -4.74 -1.16
CA GLU A 43 -7.81 -5.59 -1.42
C GLU A 43 -7.90 -6.70 -0.36
N PHE A 44 -6.80 -7.38 -0.06
CA PHE A 44 -6.75 -8.41 0.99
C PHE A 44 -7.09 -7.87 2.38
N VAL A 45 -6.53 -6.72 2.73
CA VAL A 45 -6.80 -6.08 4.02
C VAL A 45 -8.24 -5.56 4.08
N SER A 46 -8.78 -5.09 2.96
CA SER A 46 -10.15 -4.58 2.83
C SER A 46 -11.22 -5.66 3.03
N TYR A 47 -10.93 -6.91 2.71
CA TYR A 47 -11.90 -8.01 2.78
C TYR A 47 -12.38 -8.30 4.23
N ALA A 48 -11.51 -8.15 5.21
CA ALA A 48 -11.82 -8.38 6.63
C ALA A 48 -12.08 -7.08 7.42
N SER A 49 -11.88 -5.91 6.82
CA SER A 49 -11.98 -4.62 7.53
C SER A 49 -13.26 -3.89 7.20
N PRO A 50 -13.94 -3.27 8.21
CA PRO A 50 -15.11 -2.45 7.98
C PRO A 50 -14.75 -1.19 7.18
N ASP A 51 -15.73 -0.64 6.46
CA ASP A 51 -15.56 0.61 5.71
C ASP A 51 -15.22 1.77 6.64
N LEU A 52 -15.86 1.78 7.82
CA LEU A 52 -15.60 2.76 8.86
C LEU A 52 -15.59 2.08 10.22
N LYS A 53 -14.58 2.38 11.02
CA LYS A 53 -14.44 1.94 12.41
C LYS A 53 -14.50 3.15 13.32
N VAL A 54 -15.37 3.11 14.32
CA VAL A 54 -15.51 4.16 15.34
C VAL A 54 -14.94 3.63 16.65
N GLU A 55 -13.99 4.36 17.22
CA GLU A 55 -13.30 4.02 18.47
C GLU A 55 -13.37 5.17 19.47
N ALA A 56 -13.16 4.89 20.74
CA ALA A 56 -13.05 5.94 21.75
C ALA A 56 -11.83 6.82 21.51
N SER A 57 -11.95 8.14 21.65
CA SER A 57 -10.80 9.06 21.60
C SER A 57 -9.94 8.98 22.86
N LEU A 58 -10.51 8.61 24.00
CA LEU A 58 -9.85 8.42 25.29
C LEU A 58 -10.20 7.05 25.86
N GLY A 59 -9.19 6.30 26.29
CA GLY A 59 -9.36 4.95 26.80
C GLY A 59 -9.42 3.90 25.70
N LYS A 60 -9.82 2.66 26.07
CA LYS A 60 -9.86 1.50 25.18
C LYS A 60 -11.29 1.10 24.79
N SER A 61 -12.28 1.58 25.50
CA SER A 61 -13.68 1.18 25.34
C SER A 61 -14.63 2.31 25.65
N PHE A 62 -15.85 2.21 25.15
CA PHE A 62 -16.93 3.15 25.39
C PHE A 62 -18.28 2.42 25.51
N GLN A 63 -19.29 3.10 26.02
CA GLN A 63 -20.63 2.55 26.11
C GLN A 63 -21.48 3.03 24.92
N VAL A 64 -22.21 2.10 24.33
CA VAL A 64 -23.18 2.38 23.26
C VAL A 64 -24.56 2.02 23.75
N SER A 65 -25.46 3.02 23.85
CA SER A 65 -26.83 2.77 24.25
C SER A 65 -27.55 1.88 23.22
N ASN A 66 -28.55 1.15 23.64
CA ASN A 66 -29.32 0.33 22.71
C ASN A 66 -30.15 1.20 21.72
N ASP A 67 -30.50 2.43 22.13
CA ASP A 67 -31.25 3.34 21.30
C ASP A 67 -30.36 3.93 20.19
N ASP A 68 -29.16 4.40 20.53
CA ASP A 68 -28.16 4.86 19.53
C ASP A 68 -27.80 3.76 18.56
N TYR A 69 -27.61 2.52 19.07
CA TYR A 69 -27.29 1.39 18.21
C TYR A 69 -28.41 1.03 17.25
N LYS A 70 -29.66 1.09 17.71
CA LYS A 70 -30.83 0.86 16.84
C LYS A 70 -30.97 1.96 15.80
N GLU A 71 -30.77 3.23 16.20
CA GLU A 71 -30.81 4.36 15.29
C GLU A 71 -29.75 4.22 14.20
N LEU A 72 -28.49 3.94 14.57
CA LEU A 72 -27.39 3.70 13.63
C LEU A 72 -27.67 2.54 12.67
N SER A 73 -28.22 1.42 13.20
CA SER A 73 -28.53 0.24 12.40
C SER A 73 -29.73 0.42 11.47
N SER A 74 -30.56 1.43 11.70
CA SER A 74 -31.74 1.74 10.87
C SER A 74 -31.41 2.67 9.69
N LEU A 75 -30.21 3.26 9.65
CA LEU A 75 -29.80 4.13 8.56
C LEU A 75 -29.56 3.32 7.27
N SER A 76 -30.20 3.76 6.19
CA SER A 76 -30.12 3.12 4.87
C SER A 76 -28.76 3.23 4.18
N ASP A 77 -27.85 4.00 4.76
CA ASP A 77 -26.47 4.16 4.24
C ASP A 77 -25.58 2.96 4.58
N PHE A 78 -26.01 2.10 5.51
CA PHE A 78 -25.21 0.98 5.99
C PHE A 78 -25.86 -0.36 5.64
N SER A 79 -25.10 -1.24 5.02
CA SER A 79 -25.50 -2.62 4.83
C SER A 79 -25.53 -3.37 6.16
N SER A 80 -24.62 -3.04 7.07
CA SER A 80 -24.62 -3.59 8.43
C SER A 80 -23.79 -2.73 9.40
N VAL A 81 -24.15 -2.83 10.69
CA VAL A 81 -23.44 -2.18 11.80
C VAL A 81 -23.19 -3.21 12.89
N HIS A 82 -21.94 -3.35 13.33
CA HIS A 82 -21.54 -4.36 14.31
C HIS A 82 -20.83 -3.76 15.51
N LYS A 83 -21.20 -4.25 16.69
CA LYS A 83 -20.46 -4.02 17.93
C LYS A 83 -19.28 -4.97 17.98
N ALA A 84 -18.07 -4.46 18.30
CA ALA A 84 -16.89 -5.29 18.47
C ALA A 84 -16.14 -4.95 19.76
N VAL A 85 -15.53 -5.99 20.33
CA VAL A 85 -14.62 -5.87 21.47
C VAL A 85 -13.30 -6.49 21.05
N GLN A 86 -12.24 -5.69 21.02
CA GLN A 86 -10.92 -6.12 20.55
C GLN A 86 -9.86 -5.84 21.62
N GLU A 87 -9.10 -6.84 22.01
CA GLU A 87 -8.01 -6.70 22.97
C GLU A 87 -6.91 -7.76 22.71
N ARG A 88 -5.67 -7.40 23.02
CA ARG A 88 -4.56 -8.35 23.02
C ARG A 88 -4.64 -9.24 24.24
N VAL A 89 -4.69 -10.54 24.02
CA VAL A 89 -4.81 -11.56 25.05
C VAL A 89 -3.72 -12.62 24.88
N LEU A 90 -3.40 -13.32 25.96
CA LEU A 90 -2.54 -14.49 25.90
C LEU A 90 -3.42 -15.73 25.78
N VAL A 91 -3.24 -16.48 24.71
CA VAL A 91 -3.84 -17.81 24.55
C VAL A 91 -2.81 -18.85 24.92
N ALA A 92 -3.12 -19.71 25.84
CA ALA A 92 -2.21 -20.72 26.33
C ALA A 92 -2.86 -22.12 26.29
N THR A 93 -2.07 -23.11 25.91
CA THR A 93 -2.30 -24.51 26.03
C THR A 93 -1.31 -25.09 27.05
N ASP A 94 -1.40 -26.37 27.40
CA ASP A 94 -0.46 -27.01 28.33
C ASP A 94 1.01 -26.92 27.86
N LYS A 95 1.25 -26.76 26.56
CA LYS A 95 2.60 -26.80 25.98
C LYS A 95 3.12 -25.45 25.52
N ASN A 96 2.25 -24.64 24.99
CA ASN A 96 2.63 -23.38 24.29
C ASN A 96 1.71 -22.22 24.70
N SER A 97 2.22 -21.00 24.52
CA SER A 97 1.40 -19.79 24.68
C SER A 97 1.77 -18.75 23.64
N GLN A 98 0.79 -17.96 23.21
CA GLN A 98 0.96 -16.91 22.20
C GLN A 98 0.05 -15.72 22.50
N ILE A 99 0.56 -14.51 22.27
CA ILE A 99 -0.26 -13.31 22.32
C ILE A 99 -1.00 -13.17 20.99
N VAL A 100 -2.31 -13.06 21.06
CA VAL A 100 -3.19 -12.88 19.91
C VAL A 100 -4.09 -11.65 20.09
N LEU A 101 -4.57 -11.09 19.01
CA LEU A 101 -5.59 -10.07 18.99
C LEU A 101 -6.96 -10.76 18.97
N LEU A 102 -7.61 -10.82 20.12
CA LEU A 102 -8.94 -11.42 20.24
C LEU A 102 -10.00 -10.39 19.88
N THR A 103 -10.83 -10.72 18.90
CA THR A 103 -11.97 -9.90 18.47
C THR A 103 -13.28 -10.62 18.82
N GLY A 104 -14.02 -10.04 19.76
CA GLY A 104 -15.39 -10.46 20.07
C GLY A 104 -16.37 -9.77 19.12
N VAL A 105 -17.12 -10.56 18.35
CA VAL A 105 -18.08 -10.05 17.36
C VAL A 105 -19.50 -10.49 17.73
N GLY A 106 -20.49 -9.61 17.46
CA GLY A 106 -21.93 -9.92 17.69
C GLY A 106 -22.60 -10.35 16.40
N GLY A 107 -23.67 -11.11 16.52
CA GLY A 107 -24.60 -11.76 15.56
C GLY A 107 -24.44 -11.46 14.12
N ALA A 108 -24.74 -10.83 13.30
CA ALA A 108 -24.66 -10.70 11.86
C ALA A 108 -23.31 -10.16 11.33
N PHE A 109 -22.18 -10.56 11.92
CA PHE A 109 -20.90 -10.32 11.25
C PHE A 109 -20.97 -10.97 9.87
N PRO A 110 -20.44 -10.38 8.79
CA PRO A 110 -20.72 -10.85 7.44
C PRO A 110 -20.27 -12.31 7.24
N GLU A 111 -21.22 -13.23 7.49
CA GLU A 111 -21.03 -14.68 7.38
C GLU A 111 -20.50 -15.07 6.00
N SER A 112 -20.97 -14.39 4.95
CA SER A 112 -20.55 -14.67 3.57
C SER A 112 -19.06 -14.47 3.31
N THR A 113 -18.43 -13.55 4.05
CA THR A 113 -16.98 -13.30 3.93
C THR A 113 -16.18 -14.35 4.70
N ILE A 114 -16.72 -14.81 5.83
CA ILE A 114 -16.00 -15.69 6.76
C ILE A 114 -16.06 -17.13 6.32
N ASP A 115 -17.19 -17.62 5.80
CA ASP A 115 -17.32 -18.98 5.29
C ASP A 115 -16.30 -19.26 4.17
N SER A 116 -15.97 -18.26 3.38
CA SER A 116 -14.93 -18.37 2.33
C SER A 116 -13.51 -18.42 2.88
N LEU A 117 -13.28 -17.96 4.11
CA LEU A 117 -11.97 -17.92 4.77
C LEU A 117 -11.73 -19.10 5.70
N LEU A 118 -12.77 -19.85 6.08
CA LEU A 118 -12.64 -21.02 6.95
C LEU A 118 -11.98 -22.18 6.20
N VAL A 119 -10.82 -22.59 6.72
CA VAL A 119 -10.12 -23.79 6.21
C VAL A 119 -10.61 -25.05 6.90
N LYS A 120 -11.03 -24.94 8.16
CA LYS A 120 -11.44 -26.10 8.97
C LYS A 120 -12.48 -25.69 10.02
N GLY A 121 -13.49 -26.52 10.23
CA GLY A 121 -14.50 -26.31 11.26
C GLY A 121 -15.66 -25.44 10.84
N ARG A 122 -16.18 -24.62 11.75
CA ARG A 122 -17.29 -23.68 11.55
C ARG A 122 -17.03 -22.35 12.24
N TRP A 123 -17.86 -21.35 11.92
CA TRP A 123 -17.85 -20.07 12.63
C TRP A 123 -18.40 -20.18 14.05
N ILE A 124 -18.09 -19.20 14.88
CA ILE A 124 -18.54 -19.11 16.28
C ILE A 124 -20.07 -19.04 16.38
N ALA A 125 -20.63 -19.71 17.36
CA ALA A 125 -22.03 -19.53 17.73
C ALA A 125 -22.23 -18.31 18.65
N GLU A 126 -23.38 -17.65 18.55
CA GLU A 126 -23.73 -16.56 19.43
C GLU A 126 -23.75 -17.00 20.89
N ASN A 127 -23.22 -16.14 21.75
CA ASN A 127 -23.20 -16.32 23.22
C ASN A 127 -22.40 -17.50 23.77
N GLU A 128 -21.75 -18.30 22.93
CA GLU A 128 -20.91 -19.42 23.35
C GLU A 128 -19.45 -18.99 23.56
N LYS A 129 -18.73 -19.74 24.37
CA LYS A 129 -17.28 -19.59 24.60
C LYS A 129 -16.51 -20.39 23.56
N GLU A 130 -16.64 -19.98 22.34
CA GLU A 130 -15.99 -20.58 21.18
C GLU A 130 -14.90 -19.67 20.63
N LEU A 131 -13.91 -20.28 19.99
CA LEU A 131 -12.77 -19.60 19.42
C LEU A 131 -12.57 -20.07 17.99
N VAL A 132 -12.44 -19.12 17.08
CA VAL A 132 -11.97 -19.32 15.71
C VAL A 132 -10.62 -18.63 15.60
N VAL A 133 -9.59 -19.37 15.22
CA VAL A 133 -8.20 -18.89 15.23
C VAL A 133 -7.62 -18.86 13.83
N GLY A 134 -6.68 -17.96 13.59
CA GLY A 134 -5.88 -17.99 12.37
C GLY A 134 -5.06 -19.29 12.29
N TRP A 135 -4.80 -19.75 11.07
CA TRP A 135 -4.09 -21.01 10.83
C TRP A 135 -2.71 -21.05 11.53
N GLY A 136 -1.96 -19.95 11.52
CA GLY A 136 -0.66 -19.85 12.20
C GLY A 136 -0.77 -19.95 13.72
N VAL A 137 -1.80 -19.31 14.32
CA VAL A 137 -2.11 -19.42 15.76
C VAL A 137 -2.46 -20.87 16.11
N GLY A 138 -3.36 -21.48 15.32
CA GLY A 138 -3.77 -22.88 15.50
C GLY A 138 -2.58 -23.84 15.49
N ASN A 139 -1.71 -23.68 14.49
CA ASN A 139 -0.52 -24.51 14.33
C ASN A 139 0.52 -24.32 15.46
N SER A 140 0.81 -23.07 15.83
CA SER A 140 1.79 -22.75 16.88
C SER A 140 1.38 -23.23 18.27
N LEU A 141 0.09 -23.21 18.57
CA LEU A 141 -0.48 -23.65 19.83
C LEU A 141 -0.92 -25.14 19.83
N GLY A 142 -0.88 -25.80 18.67
CA GLY A 142 -1.33 -27.18 18.51
C GLY A 142 -2.82 -27.33 18.75
N LEU A 143 -3.65 -26.37 18.34
CA LEU A 143 -5.09 -26.37 18.53
C LEU A 143 -5.77 -27.21 17.45
N GLU A 144 -6.60 -28.16 17.89
CA GLU A 144 -7.47 -28.92 17.02
C GLU A 144 -8.93 -28.46 17.16
N VAL A 145 -9.67 -28.53 16.04
CA VAL A 145 -11.08 -28.13 16.02
C VAL A 145 -11.91 -29.18 16.76
N PHE A 146 -12.79 -28.73 17.67
CA PHE A 146 -13.64 -29.53 18.54
C PHE A 146 -12.90 -30.47 19.53
N ASP A 147 -11.64 -30.11 19.84
CA ASP A 147 -10.91 -30.83 20.89
C ASP A 147 -11.33 -30.35 22.29
N ASN A 148 -12.06 -31.19 23.00
CA ASN A 148 -12.50 -30.91 24.37
C ASN A 148 -11.43 -31.25 25.43
N ILE A 149 -10.32 -31.88 25.04
CA ILE A 149 -9.25 -32.29 25.97
C ILE A 149 -8.22 -31.17 26.09
N ASN A 150 -7.76 -30.61 24.96
CA ASN A 150 -6.76 -29.52 24.90
C ASN A 150 -7.43 -28.16 24.65
N THR A 151 -8.38 -27.79 25.50
CA THR A 151 -9.04 -26.49 25.36
C THR A 151 -8.10 -25.34 25.74
N PRO A 152 -7.88 -24.35 24.86
CA PRO A 152 -7.03 -23.21 25.16
C PRO A 152 -7.64 -22.36 26.29
N VAL A 153 -6.78 -21.88 27.19
CA VAL A 153 -7.12 -20.88 28.20
C VAL A 153 -6.69 -19.49 27.70
N VAL A 154 -7.64 -18.58 27.69
CA VAL A 154 -7.40 -17.20 27.27
C VAL A 154 -7.26 -16.31 28.51
N PHE A 155 -6.16 -15.57 28.58
CA PHE A 155 -5.85 -14.64 29.65
C PHE A 155 -5.93 -13.21 29.13
N ALA A 156 -6.81 -12.42 29.72
CA ALA A 156 -6.96 -11.00 29.41
C ALA A 156 -6.48 -10.14 30.58
N PRO A 157 -5.69 -9.09 30.35
CA PRO A 157 -5.25 -8.20 31.43
C PRO A 157 -6.47 -7.49 32.04
N LYS A 158 -6.53 -7.44 33.37
CA LYS A 158 -7.56 -6.67 34.06
C LYS A 158 -7.29 -5.17 33.90
N PRO A 159 -8.30 -4.38 33.49
CA PRO A 159 -8.18 -2.93 33.53
C PRO A 159 -8.05 -2.50 35.00
N GLY A 160 -7.02 -1.73 35.32
CA GLY A 160 -6.87 -1.19 36.66
C GLY A 160 -5.50 -0.56 36.91
N SER A 161 -5.42 0.33 37.90
CA SER A 161 -4.23 1.11 38.28
C SER A 161 -3.58 0.61 39.58
N GLY A 162 -3.93 -0.57 40.08
CA GLY A 162 -3.42 -1.13 41.33
C GLY A 162 -2.07 -1.84 41.17
N GLN A 163 -1.32 -1.94 42.29
CA GLN A 163 -0.14 -2.81 42.33
C GLN A 163 -0.57 -4.26 42.18
N VAL A 164 -0.01 -4.94 41.18
CA VAL A 164 -0.24 -6.37 40.93
C VAL A 164 0.53 -7.16 41.99
N LEU A 165 -0.18 -7.68 42.97
CA LEU A 165 0.39 -8.47 44.08
C LEU A 165 0.67 -9.93 43.69
N SER A 166 -0.03 -10.45 42.68
CA SER A 166 0.19 -11.79 42.13
C SER A 166 -0.23 -11.84 40.65
N VAL A 167 0.37 -12.73 39.86
CA VAL A 167 0.05 -12.94 38.45
C VAL A 167 -1.44 -13.30 38.27
N ASP A 168 -2.00 -14.13 39.13
CA ASP A 168 -3.39 -14.52 39.08
C ASP A 168 -4.37 -13.38 39.31
N SER A 169 -3.97 -12.34 40.03
CA SER A 169 -4.80 -11.16 40.26
C SER A 169 -4.80 -10.18 39.09
N ALA A 170 -3.80 -10.27 38.22
CA ALA A 170 -3.60 -9.37 37.08
C ALA A 170 -4.45 -9.70 35.85
N PHE A 171 -4.91 -10.95 35.74
CA PHE A 171 -5.57 -11.44 34.54
C PHE A 171 -6.95 -12.01 34.86
N ASN A 172 -7.90 -11.79 33.97
CA ASN A 172 -9.08 -12.63 33.85
C ASN A 172 -8.73 -13.82 32.96
N ARG A 173 -9.28 -15.01 33.28
CA ARG A 173 -9.05 -16.22 32.48
C ARG A 173 -10.36 -16.93 32.18
N SER A 174 -10.45 -17.51 31.00
CA SER A 174 -11.57 -18.38 30.61
C SER A 174 -11.09 -19.41 29.59
N SER A 175 -11.61 -20.64 29.67
CA SER A 175 -11.38 -21.64 28.63
C SER A 175 -12.35 -21.44 27.49
N PHE A 176 -11.89 -21.72 26.28
CA PHE A 176 -12.65 -21.62 25.05
C PHE A 176 -12.52 -22.91 24.25
N LEU A 177 -13.57 -23.28 23.54
CA LEU A 177 -13.51 -24.41 22.62
C LEU A 177 -13.11 -23.86 21.22
N THR A 178 -12.04 -24.41 20.63
CA THR A 178 -11.69 -24.07 19.24
C THR A 178 -12.66 -24.78 18.31
N VAL A 179 -13.42 -24.00 17.51
CA VAL A 179 -14.46 -24.52 16.60
C VAL A 179 -14.14 -24.31 15.14
N GLY A 180 -13.14 -23.47 14.83
CA GLY A 180 -12.73 -23.22 13.47
C GLY A 180 -11.33 -22.65 13.33
N VAL A 181 -10.77 -22.81 12.16
CA VAL A 181 -9.48 -22.24 11.73
C VAL A 181 -9.70 -21.50 10.42
N PHE A 182 -9.26 -20.26 10.35
CA PHE A 182 -9.34 -19.43 9.16
C PHE A 182 -7.96 -19.16 8.55
N GLU A 183 -7.95 -18.85 7.26
CA GLU A 183 -6.77 -18.39 6.53
C GLU A 183 -7.12 -17.13 5.73
N LEU A 184 -6.42 -16.03 6.01
CA LEU A 184 -6.64 -14.76 5.33
C LEU A 184 -5.31 -14.22 4.77
N ASN A 185 -4.45 -13.73 5.62
CA ASN A 185 -3.12 -13.24 5.31
C ASN A 185 -2.15 -13.61 6.44
N GLU A 186 -0.85 -13.45 6.22
CA GLU A 186 0.17 -13.87 7.17
C GLU A 186 0.01 -13.21 8.55
N GLU A 187 -0.35 -11.93 8.59
CA GLU A 187 -0.54 -11.19 9.85
C GLU A 187 -1.77 -11.71 10.62
N ALA A 188 -2.93 -11.79 9.97
CA ALA A 188 -4.15 -12.28 10.59
C ALA A 188 -4.03 -13.76 10.99
N ASN A 189 -3.41 -14.58 10.14
CA ASN A 189 -3.17 -16.00 10.41
C ASN A 189 -2.33 -16.23 11.67
N ASN A 190 -1.36 -15.36 11.94
CA ASN A 190 -0.43 -15.50 13.05
C ASN A 190 -0.84 -14.73 14.31
N LEU A 191 -1.75 -13.77 14.21
CA LEU A 191 -2.04 -12.84 15.31
C LEU A 191 -3.51 -12.75 15.71
N GLU A 192 -4.46 -13.21 14.90
CA GLU A 192 -5.88 -12.97 15.17
C GLU A 192 -6.64 -14.21 15.62
N ALA A 193 -7.65 -13.95 16.47
CA ALA A 193 -8.63 -14.92 16.88
C ALA A 193 -9.99 -14.23 17.09
N PHE A 194 -11.07 -14.95 16.82
CA PHE A 194 -12.44 -14.46 16.95
C PHE A 194 -13.21 -15.25 18.01
N THR A 195 -14.10 -14.57 18.73
CA THR A 195 -15.03 -15.16 19.67
C THR A 195 -16.35 -14.39 19.68
N SER A 196 -17.37 -14.89 20.40
CA SER A 196 -18.62 -14.15 20.56
C SER A 196 -18.41 -12.86 21.37
N LEU A 197 -19.16 -11.80 21.03
CA LEU A 197 -19.12 -10.51 21.74
C LEU A 197 -19.31 -10.68 23.23
N VAL A 198 -20.29 -11.51 23.63
CA VAL A 198 -20.60 -11.78 25.02
C VAL A 198 -19.47 -12.49 25.76
N ALA A 199 -18.80 -13.43 25.10
CA ALA A 199 -17.66 -14.13 25.69
C ALA A 199 -16.45 -13.20 25.88
N ALA A 200 -16.18 -12.33 24.90
CA ALA A 200 -15.13 -11.31 24.99
C ALA A 200 -15.43 -10.29 26.11
N GLN A 201 -16.66 -9.77 26.19
CA GLN A 201 -17.06 -8.84 27.25
C GLN A 201 -16.90 -9.47 28.64
N LYS A 202 -17.35 -10.71 28.81
CA LYS A 202 -17.19 -11.43 30.09
C LYS A 202 -15.71 -11.64 30.46
N LEU A 203 -14.87 -12.00 29.48
CA LEU A 203 -13.44 -12.21 29.69
C LEU A 203 -12.75 -10.91 30.12
N LEU A 204 -13.11 -9.77 29.50
CA LEU A 204 -12.52 -8.46 29.81
C LEU A 204 -13.16 -7.76 31.03
N GLY A 205 -14.24 -8.31 31.56
CA GLY A 205 -14.99 -7.69 32.65
C GLY A 205 -15.76 -6.44 32.21
N TYR A 206 -16.19 -6.42 30.96
CA TYR A 206 -16.97 -5.32 30.37
C TYR A 206 -18.47 -5.51 30.59
N ASP A 207 -19.19 -4.39 30.67
CA ASP A 207 -20.64 -4.38 30.68
C ASP A 207 -21.19 -4.74 29.28
N LYS A 208 -22.48 -5.14 29.22
CA LYS A 208 -23.15 -5.51 27.95
C LYS A 208 -23.20 -4.39 26.91
N LEU A 209 -23.16 -3.15 27.35
CA LEU A 209 -23.16 -1.96 26.47
C LEU A 209 -21.75 -1.48 26.13
N GLN A 210 -20.73 -2.05 26.75
CA GLN A 210 -19.34 -1.62 26.60
C GLN A 210 -18.69 -2.34 25.42
N VAL A 211 -18.12 -1.57 24.51
CA VAL A 211 -17.46 -2.01 23.29
C VAL A 211 -16.14 -1.28 23.08
N THR A 212 -15.25 -1.83 22.29
CA THR A 212 -14.01 -1.12 21.86
C THR A 212 -14.19 -0.41 20.54
N SER A 213 -15.10 -0.90 19.69
CA SER A 213 -15.41 -0.25 18.41
C SER A 213 -16.82 -0.55 17.94
N LEU A 214 -17.32 0.35 17.08
CA LEU A 214 -18.43 0.12 16.18
C LEU A 214 -17.90 0.04 14.76
N ASN A 215 -18.26 -1.02 14.06
CA ASN A 215 -17.83 -1.32 12.71
C ASN A 215 -19.01 -1.14 11.75
N PHE A 216 -18.82 -0.29 10.74
CA PHE A 216 -19.84 0.04 9.75
C PHE A 216 -19.41 -0.50 8.38
N TYR A 217 -20.32 -1.18 7.72
CA TYR A 217 -20.19 -1.62 6.33
C TYR A 217 -21.15 -0.79 5.50
N PHE A 218 -20.65 -0.15 4.45
CA PHE A 218 -21.43 0.78 3.64
C PHE A 218 -22.22 0.03 2.56
N ASP A 219 -23.31 0.65 2.14
CA ASP A 219 -24.01 0.24 0.92
C ASP A 219 -23.30 0.84 -0.31
N ASP A 220 -23.39 0.19 -1.48
CA ASP A 220 -22.62 0.51 -2.70
C ASP A 220 -22.67 1.99 -3.14
N ASN A 221 -23.73 2.71 -2.79
CA ASN A 221 -23.91 4.10 -3.17
C ASN A 221 -23.57 5.12 -2.06
N THR A 222 -23.06 4.68 -0.93
CA THR A 222 -22.84 5.55 0.23
C THR A 222 -21.58 6.39 0.09
N LYS A 223 -21.70 7.71 0.24
CA LYS A 223 -20.56 8.61 0.31
C LYS A 223 -20.03 8.67 1.74
N GLU A 224 -18.77 8.25 1.92
CA GLU A 224 -18.08 8.19 3.22
C GLU A 224 -18.28 9.46 4.07
N ASN A 225 -18.06 10.63 3.50
CA ASN A 225 -18.17 11.90 4.24
C ASN A 225 -19.60 12.17 4.76
N VAL A 226 -20.64 11.74 4.02
CA VAL A 226 -22.03 11.90 4.43
C VAL A 226 -22.37 10.92 5.55
N ALA A 227 -21.89 9.69 5.43
CA ALA A 227 -22.06 8.66 6.46
C ALA A 227 -21.40 9.07 7.77
N ILE A 228 -20.15 9.54 7.73
CA ILE A 228 -19.44 10.05 8.91
C ILE A 228 -20.20 11.20 9.57
N ALA A 229 -20.75 12.15 8.79
CA ALA A 229 -21.51 13.25 9.35
C ALA A 229 -22.79 12.78 10.08
N LYS A 230 -23.50 11.79 9.54
CA LYS A 230 -24.68 11.20 10.19
C LYS A 230 -24.33 10.49 11.50
N ILE A 231 -23.26 9.68 11.49
CA ILE A 231 -22.78 9.00 12.70
C ILE A 231 -22.37 10.01 13.77
N LYS A 232 -21.67 11.08 13.40
CA LYS A 232 -21.26 12.14 14.31
C LYS A 232 -22.45 12.86 14.96
N ASN A 233 -23.56 13.02 14.24
CA ASN A 233 -24.76 13.62 14.79
C ASN A 233 -25.40 12.77 15.91
N ILE A 234 -25.24 11.44 15.84
CA ILE A 234 -25.79 10.49 16.81
C ILE A 234 -24.81 10.27 17.98
N LEU A 235 -23.54 9.96 17.67
CA LEU A 235 -22.55 9.62 18.68
C LEU A 235 -21.78 10.83 19.23
N GLY A 236 -21.74 11.94 18.49
CA GLY A 236 -20.95 13.14 18.85
C GLY A 236 -19.51 13.11 18.32
N ASP A 237 -18.79 14.20 18.60
CA ASP A 237 -17.40 14.40 18.12
C ASP A 237 -16.32 13.78 19.03
N SER A 238 -16.71 13.14 20.12
CA SER A 238 -15.77 12.54 21.10
C SER A 238 -15.16 11.20 20.67
N PHE A 239 -15.32 10.81 19.44
CA PHE A 239 -14.86 9.53 18.89
C PHE A 239 -13.85 9.72 17.77
N ILE A 240 -13.05 8.70 17.54
CA ILE A 240 -12.14 8.62 16.41
C ILE A 240 -12.82 7.81 15.30
N TYR A 241 -12.91 8.42 14.13
CA TYR A 241 -13.52 7.84 12.93
C TYR A 241 -12.41 7.39 11.98
N LYS A 242 -12.19 6.08 11.87
CA LYS A 242 -11.15 5.50 11.02
C LYS A 242 -11.77 4.84 9.79
N ASN A 243 -11.55 5.42 8.63
CA ASN A 243 -11.85 4.73 7.37
C ASN A 243 -10.83 3.60 7.12
N ARG A 244 -11.01 2.80 6.08
CA ARG A 244 -10.11 1.67 5.73
C ARG A 244 -8.64 2.10 5.66
N LEU A 245 -8.37 3.28 5.10
CA LEU A 245 -7.01 3.82 5.02
C LEU A 245 -6.40 4.10 6.39
N ALA A 246 -7.19 4.73 7.27
CA ALA A 246 -6.74 5.09 8.61
C ALA A 246 -6.62 3.88 9.56
N GLN A 247 -7.39 2.80 9.32
CA GLN A 247 -7.27 1.55 10.07
C GLN A 247 -5.92 0.87 9.84
N HIS A 248 -5.35 1.00 8.63
CA HIS A 248 -4.09 0.40 8.20
C HIS A 248 -3.01 1.45 7.88
N ASP A 249 -3.02 2.58 8.59
CA ASP A 249 -2.12 3.73 8.36
C ASP A 249 -0.64 3.33 8.36
N THR A 250 -0.23 2.42 9.24
CA THR A 250 1.15 1.91 9.30
C THR A 250 1.56 1.18 8.02
N LEU A 251 0.70 0.31 7.51
CA LEU A 251 0.91 -0.41 6.25
C LEU A 251 0.98 0.55 5.06
N TYR A 252 0.05 1.51 5.00
CA TYR A 252 0.05 2.53 3.95
C TYR A 252 1.31 3.40 3.98
N LYS A 253 1.77 3.81 5.15
CA LYS A 253 3.02 4.56 5.32
C LYS A 253 4.23 3.75 4.87
N MET A 254 4.28 2.47 5.22
CA MET A 254 5.33 1.55 4.78
C MET A 254 5.37 1.45 3.25
N LEU A 255 4.26 1.10 2.61
CA LEU A 255 4.15 0.97 1.14
C LEU A 255 4.49 2.28 0.41
N ASN A 256 4.06 3.43 0.94
CA ASN A 256 4.38 4.72 0.35
C ASN A 256 5.87 5.07 0.51
N THR A 257 6.50 4.70 1.63
CA THR A 257 7.93 4.91 1.87
C THR A 257 8.78 4.05 0.94
N GLU A 258 8.43 2.77 0.76
CA GLU A 258 9.08 1.87 -0.18
C GLU A 258 8.96 2.39 -1.62
N ARG A 259 7.76 2.80 -2.03
CA ARG A 259 7.54 3.41 -3.34
C ARG A 259 8.41 4.66 -3.55
N ALA A 260 8.52 5.52 -2.53
CA ALA A 260 9.36 6.72 -2.60
C ALA A 260 10.85 6.37 -2.71
N ALA A 261 11.32 5.38 -1.94
CA ALA A 261 12.71 4.93 -2.00
C ALA A 261 13.07 4.37 -3.40
N VAL A 262 12.20 3.53 -3.94
CA VAL A 262 12.38 2.96 -5.29
C VAL A 262 12.33 4.06 -6.36
N TYR A 263 11.40 5.00 -6.27
CA TYR A 263 11.35 6.15 -7.17
C TYR A 263 12.66 6.95 -7.16
N LEU A 264 13.26 7.19 -5.99
CA LEU A 264 14.53 7.89 -5.87
C LEU A 264 15.69 7.10 -6.51
N ILE A 265 15.74 5.77 -6.31
CA ILE A 265 16.75 4.91 -6.93
C ILE A 265 16.66 4.98 -8.45
N PHE A 266 15.47 4.82 -9.02
CA PHE A 266 15.30 4.88 -10.48
C PHE A 266 15.49 6.29 -11.03
N THR A 267 15.17 7.34 -10.27
CA THR A 267 15.52 8.72 -10.63
C THR A 267 17.04 8.89 -10.74
N LEU A 268 17.82 8.29 -9.84
CA LEU A 268 19.28 8.28 -9.93
C LEU A 268 19.75 7.56 -11.21
N VAL A 269 19.15 6.42 -11.55
CA VAL A 269 19.45 5.69 -12.79
C VAL A 269 19.16 6.56 -14.02
N ILE A 270 18.05 7.32 -14.04
CA ILE A 270 17.75 8.27 -15.10
C ILE A 270 18.83 9.36 -15.19
N ILE A 271 19.26 9.92 -14.05
CA ILE A 271 20.31 10.93 -14.02
C ILE A 271 21.59 10.38 -14.65
N ILE A 272 21.98 9.14 -14.32
CA ILE A 272 23.16 8.49 -14.93
C ILE A 272 22.98 8.34 -16.46
N ALA A 273 21.80 7.90 -16.91
CA ALA A 273 21.51 7.81 -18.35
C ALA A 273 21.58 9.18 -19.05
N LEU A 274 21.17 10.25 -18.37
CA LEU A 274 21.22 11.60 -18.91
C LEU A 274 22.65 12.18 -19.01
N PHE A 275 23.61 11.69 -18.21
CA PHE A 275 25.03 12.03 -18.45
C PHE A 275 25.50 11.58 -19.83
N ASN A 276 25.03 10.45 -20.35
CA ASN A 276 25.30 10.01 -21.70
C ASN A 276 24.70 10.98 -22.74
N VAL A 277 23.50 11.54 -22.48
CA VAL A 277 22.88 12.57 -23.33
C VAL A 277 23.73 13.83 -23.33
N VAL A 278 24.18 14.29 -22.17
CA VAL A 278 25.07 15.45 -22.04
C VAL A 278 26.38 15.21 -22.82
N GLY A 279 27.00 14.03 -22.64
CA GLY A 279 28.22 13.66 -23.37
C GLY A 279 28.05 13.66 -24.90
N ALA A 280 26.95 13.06 -25.37
CA ALA A 280 26.61 13.04 -26.80
C ALA A 280 26.41 14.43 -27.38
N LEU A 281 25.69 15.31 -26.67
CA LEU A 281 25.48 16.69 -27.10
C LEU A 281 26.77 17.51 -27.12
N ILE A 282 27.64 17.37 -26.08
CA ILE A 282 28.93 18.06 -26.04
C ILE A 282 29.80 17.59 -27.19
N MET A 283 29.90 16.29 -27.45
CA MET A 283 30.69 15.76 -28.57
C MET A 283 30.20 16.29 -29.91
N MET A 284 28.88 16.34 -30.11
CA MET A 284 28.27 16.90 -31.30
C MET A 284 28.59 18.41 -31.49
N ILE A 285 28.56 19.18 -30.40
CA ILE A 285 28.94 20.58 -30.40
C ILE A 285 30.40 20.74 -30.79
N LEU A 286 31.30 19.92 -30.27
CA LEU A 286 32.75 20.00 -30.56
C LEU A 286 33.04 19.63 -32.01
N GLU A 287 32.41 18.58 -32.55
CA GLU A 287 32.62 18.18 -33.95
C GLU A 287 32.09 19.20 -34.95
N LYS A 288 30.93 19.79 -34.65
CA LYS A 288 30.33 20.84 -35.48
C LYS A 288 30.91 22.25 -35.26
N ARG A 289 31.97 22.37 -34.45
CA ARG A 289 32.54 23.66 -34.02
C ARG A 289 32.89 24.58 -35.19
N ASN A 290 33.49 24.03 -36.26
CA ASN A 290 33.89 24.82 -37.43
C ASN A 290 32.64 25.33 -38.19
N ASP A 291 31.63 24.48 -38.38
CA ASP A 291 30.37 24.85 -39.01
C ASP A 291 29.66 25.96 -38.19
N LEU A 292 29.69 25.82 -36.84
CA LEU A 292 29.11 26.79 -35.91
C LEU A 292 29.82 28.15 -35.95
N LYS A 293 31.16 28.17 -36.14
CA LYS A 293 31.92 29.45 -36.32
C LYS A 293 31.52 30.16 -37.59
N VAL A 294 31.30 29.43 -38.69
CA VAL A 294 30.81 30.02 -39.96
C VAL A 294 29.43 30.65 -39.76
N LEU A 295 28.51 29.96 -39.06
CA LEU A 295 27.17 30.46 -38.75
C LEU A 295 27.22 31.75 -37.91
N VAL A 296 28.11 31.81 -36.91
CA VAL A 296 28.33 33.03 -36.12
C VAL A 296 28.90 34.17 -37.00
N GLY A 297 29.83 33.86 -37.92
CA GLY A 297 30.36 34.81 -38.89
C GLY A 297 29.28 35.37 -39.84
N LEU A 298 28.26 34.60 -40.14
CA LEU A 298 27.07 35.01 -40.91
C LEU A 298 26.03 35.76 -40.07
N GLY A 299 26.29 36.06 -38.79
CA GLY A 299 25.44 36.89 -37.93
C GLY A 299 24.51 36.11 -36.99
N LEU A 300 24.59 34.78 -36.90
CA LEU A 300 23.77 34.02 -35.93
C LEU A 300 24.25 34.29 -34.50
N LEU A 301 23.29 34.53 -33.60
CA LEU A 301 23.59 34.72 -32.20
C LEU A 301 23.95 33.35 -31.53
N LYS A 302 24.99 33.38 -30.68
CA LYS A 302 25.40 32.15 -29.89
C LYS A 302 24.25 31.57 -29.07
N SER A 303 23.32 32.43 -28.62
CA SER A 303 22.12 31.99 -27.88
C SER A 303 21.14 31.20 -28.75
N GLN A 304 21.03 31.54 -30.06
CA GLN A 304 20.18 30.81 -31.00
C GLN A 304 20.75 29.41 -31.27
N ILE A 305 22.06 29.32 -31.44
CA ILE A 305 22.78 28.04 -31.60
C ILE A 305 22.58 27.17 -30.34
N SER A 306 22.74 27.75 -29.15
CA SER A 306 22.51 27.05 -27.90
C SER A 306 21.09 26.47 -27.78
N LYS A 307 20.06 27.22 -28.23
CA LYS A 307 18.68 26.75 -28.27
C LYS A 307 18.49 25.52 -29.16
N VAL A 308 19.19 25.44 -30.29
CA VAL A 308 19.12 24.27 -31.19
C VAL A 308 19.56 23.00 -30.46
N PHE A 309 20.70 23.03 -29.78
CA PHE A 309 21.20 21.89 -29.01
C PHE A 309 20.34 21.58 -27.77
N PHE A 310 19.76 22.60 -27.13
CA PHE A 310 18.78 22.40 -26.07
C PHE A 310 17.56 21.62 -26.56
N TYR A 311 16.93 22.05 -27.67
CA TYR A 311 15.78 21.36 -28.24
C TYR A 311 16.13 19.93 -28.73
N GLN A 312 17.34 19.75 -29.23
CA GLN A 312 17.81 18.43 -29.66
C GLN A 312 17.90 17.46 -28.46
N GLY A 313 18.50 17.89 -27.35
CA GLY A 313 18.57 17.05 -26.15
C GLY A 313 17.19 16.82 -25.53
N LEU A 314 16.33 17.84 -25.55
CA LEU A 314 14.94 17.69 -25.08
C LEU A 314 14.16 16.68 -25.94
N LEU A 315 14.31 16.73 -27.28
CA LEU A 315 13.71 15.76 -28.20
C LEU A 315 14.20 14.32 -27.93
N ILE A 316 15.50 14.13 -27.68
CA ILE A 316 16.04 12.80 -27.30
C ILE A 316 15.38 12.31 -26.02
N SER A 317 15.22 13.18 -25.01
CA SER A 317 14.61 12.81 -23.74
C SER A 317 13.11 12.51 -23.89
N VAL A 318 12.37 13.33 -24.63
CA VAL A 318 10.93 13.14 -24.88
C VAL A 318 10.68 11.86 -25.70
N THR A 319 11.38 11.68 -26.82
CA THR A 319 11.20 10.49 -27.67
C THR A 319 11.63 9.22 -26.95
N GLY A 320 12.77 9.25 -26.21
CA GLY A 320 13.22 8.14 -25.39
C GLY A 320 12.21 7.78 -24.30
N SER A 321 11.66 8.78 -23.59
CA SER A 321 10.68 8.53 -22.54
C SER A 321 9.36 7.97 -23.07
N VAL A 322 8.83 8.51 -24.17
CA VAL A 322 7.57 8.02 -24.76
C VAL A 322 7.73 6.58 -25.26
N LEU A 323 8.79 6.31 -26.01
CA LEU A 323 9.05 4.94 -26.49
C LEU A 323 9.33 3.98 -25.33
N GLY A 324 10.09 4.42 -24.31
CA GLY A 324 10.36 3.64 -23.11
C GLY A 324 9.10 3.31 -22.33
N MET A 325 8.23 4.28 -22.12
CA MET A 325 6.93 4.05 -21.43
C MET A 325 6.00 3.13 -22.25
N LEU A 326 5.94 3.29 -23.57
CA LEU A 326 5.15 2.38 -24.43
C LEU A 326 5.66 0.95 -24.36
N PHE A 327 6.97 0.76 -24.36
CA PHE A 327 7.58 -0.56 -24.20
C PHE A 327 7.35 -1.12 -22.80
N GLY A 328 7.53 -0.30 -21.75
CA GLY A 328 7.23 -0.67 -20.37
C GLY A 328 5.76 -1.04 -20.17
N PHE A 329 4.84 -0.28 -20.76
CA PHE A 329 3.41 -0.59 -20.78
C PHE A 329 3.12 -1.94 -21.44
N PHE A 330 3.75 -2.21 -22.58
CA PHE A 330 3.63 -3.49 -23.25
C PHE A 330 4.12 -4.65 -22.37
N LEU A 331 5.25 -4.50 -21.66
CA LEU A 331 5.75 -5.51 -20.72
C LEU A 331 4.76 -5.73 -19.55
N VAL A 332 4.17 -4.67 -19.02
CA VAL A 332 3.16 -4.77 -17.95
C VAL A 332 1.91 -5.49 -18.43
N LEU A 333 1.45 -5.22 -19.65
CA LEU A 333 0.32 -5.97 -20.25
C LEU A 333 0.65 -7.44 -20.46
N LEU A 334 1.88 -7.77 -20.85
CA LEU A 334 2.32 -9.17 -20.96
C LEU A 334 2.31 -9.87 -19.60
N GLN A 335 2.77 -9.19 -18.55
CA GLN A 335 2.71 -9.72 -17.20
C GLN A 335 1.28 -9.97 -16.74
N ASP A 336 0.39 -9.02 -16.95
CA ASP A 336 -1.03 -9.12 -16.58
C ASP A 336 -1.74 -10.28 -17.32
N SER A 337 -1.47 -10.42 -18.62
CA SER A 337 -2.12 -11.43 -19.45
C SER A 337 -1.54 -12.84 -19.33
N PHE A 338 -0.23 -12.96 -19.14
CA PHE A 338 0.48 -14.25 -19.20
C PHE A 338 1.09 -14.67 -17.85
N SER A 339 1.01 -13.83 -16.81
CA SER A 339 1.54 -14.14 -15.47
C SER A 339 2.98 -14.67 -15.50
N LEU A 340 3.87 -13.99 -16.26
CA LEU A 340 5.24 -14.44 -16.51
C LEU A 340 6.08 -14.51 -15.24
N PHE A 341 5.87 -13.57 -14.31
CA PHE A 341 6.53 -13.54 -13.01
C PHE A 341 5.52 -13.89 -11.93
N MET A 342 5.83 -14.92 -11.15
CA MET A 342 5.01 -15.42 -10.06
C MET A 342 5.69 -15.14 -8.72
N ILE A 343 4.92 -14.71 -7.71
CA ILE A 343 5.40 -14.59 -6.32
C ILE A 343 5.41 -15.95 -5.65
N THR A 344 4.32 -16.70 -5.84
CA THR A 344 4.17 -18.09 -5.40
C THR A 344 3.67 -18.94 -6.57
N PRO A 345 3.71 -20.28 -6.50
CA PRO A 345 3.22 -21.14 -7.59
C PRO A 345 1.77 -20.88 -8.03
N LEU A 346 0.98 -20.20 -7.21
CA LEU A 346 -0.44 -19.90 -7.47
C LEU A 346 -0.72 -18.39 -7.62
N LEU A 347 0.26 -17.52 -7.28
CA LEU A 347 0.06 -16.08 -7.25
C LEU A 347 1.00 -15.38 -8.23
N ALA A 348 0.45 -14.80 -9.29
CA ALA A 348 1.17 -13.94 -10.21
C ALA A 348 1.55 -12.62 -9.53
N TYR A 349 2.70 -12.04 -9.92
CA TYR A 349 3.08 -10.71 -9.43
C TYR A 349 2.06 -9.67 -9.90
N PRO A 350 1.31 -9.02 -8.99
CA PRO A 350 0.27 -8.08 -9.36
C PRO A 350 0.88 -6.82 -9.98
N VAL A 351 0.27 -6.35 -11.04
CA VAL A 351 0.66 -5.12 -11.73
C VAL A 351 -0.57 -4.24 -11.93
N SER A 352 -0.40 -2.93 -11.79
CA SER A 352 -1.49 -1.98 -11.99
C SER A 352 -1.01 -0.82 -12.86
N VAL A 353 -1.79 -0.49 -13.88
CA VAL A 353 -1.51 0.62 -14.78
C VAL A 353 -2.38 1.81 -14.41
N SER A 354 -1.76 2.89 -13.97
CA SER A 354 -2.47 4.13 -13.66
C SER A 354 -1.98 5.30 -14.51
N ALA A 355 -2.88 6.21 -14.88
CA ALA A 355 -2.54 7.45 -15.57
C ALA A 355 -1.51 8.30 -14.78
N ASN A 356 -1.56 8.20 -13.45
CA ASN A 356 -0.61 8.87 -12.58
C ASN A 356 0.82 8.34 -12.77
N THR A 357 1.00 7.03 -12.96
CA THR A 357 2.32 6.43 -13.26
C THR A 357 2.91 6.97 -14.55
N PHE A 358 2.11 7.05 -15.62
CA PHE A 358 2.55 7.68 -16.89
C PHE A 358 2.99 9.12 -16.68
N MET A 359 2.18 9.91 -15.97
CA MET A 359 2.48 11.32 -15.73
C MET A 359 3.76 11.49 -14.90
N VAL A 360 3.94 10.75 -13.84
CA VAL A 360 5.13 10.80 -12.97
C VAL A 360 6.39 10.47 -13.77
N VAL A 361 6.40 9.36 -14.52
CA VAL A 361 7.56 8.96 -15.32
C VAL A 361 7.87 9.99 -16.39
N PHE A 362 6.86 10.43 -17.15
CA PHE A 362 7.05 11.41 -18.23
C PHE A 362 7.61 12.72 -17.70
N VAL A 363 6.97 13.29 -16.68
CA VAL A 363 7.41 14.56 -16.09
C VAL A 363 8.83 14.45 -15.53
N THR A 364 9.15 13.37 -14.83
CA THR A 364 10.49 13.15 -14.27
C THR A 364 11.56 13.14 -15.37
N VAL A 365 11.36 12.32 -16.42
CA VAL A 365 12.35 12.19 -17.51
C VAL A 365 12.49 13.50 -18.29
N VAL A 366 11.38 14.17 -18.60
CA VAL A 366 11.39 15.42 -19.38
C VAL A 366 12.00 16.56 -18.58
N LEU A 367 11.70 16.70 -17.29
CA LEU A 367 12.32 17.71 -16.42
C LEU A 367 13.83 17.51 -16.30
N LEU A 368 14.26 16.30 -15.95
CA LEU A 368 15.68 15.97 -15.81
C LEU A 368 16.41 16.06 -17.16
N GLY A 369 15.78 15.59 -18.25
CA GLY A 369 16.30 15.69 -19.60
C GLY A 369 16.42 17.15 -20.08
N GLY A 370 15.47 17.99 -19.73
CA GLY A 370 15.53 19.43 -19.98
C GLY A 370 16.69 20.12 -19.23
N LEU A 371 16.89 19.76 -17.95
CA LEU A 371 18.04 20.24 -17.18
C LEU A 371 19.37 19.78 -17.78
N ALA A 372 19.50 18.51 -18.12
CA ALA A 372 20.69 17.95 -18.76
C ALA A 372 20.98 18.64 -20.10
N SER A 373 19.95 18.84 -20.94
CA SER A 373 20.06 19.53 -22.22
C SER A 373 20.46 21.00 -22.06
N LYS A 374 19.97 21.67 -21.01
CA LYS A 374 20.35 23.05 -20.69
C LYS A 374 21.82 23.15 -20.29
N ILE A 375 22.29 22.20 -19.47
CA ILE A 375 23.70 22.13 -19.07
C ILE A 375 24.58 21.87 -20.28
N ALA A 376 24.25 20.90 -21.15
CA ALA A 376 25.02 20.60 -22.34
C ALA A 376 25.05 21.77 -23.34
N SER A 377 23.89 22.40 -23.61
CA SER A 377 23.80 23.49 -24.54
C SER A 377 24.53 24.78 -24.09
N SER A 378 24.74 24.97 -22.79
CA SER A 378 25.53 26.07 -22.25
C SER A 378 27.01 25.97 -22.65
N GLN A 379 27.52 24.78 -22.98
CA GLN A 379 28.89 24.57 -23.44
C GLN A 379 29.14 25.11 -24.86
N VAL A 380 28.09 25.34 -25.65
CA VAL A 380 28.20 26.00 -26.98
C VAL A 380 28.91 27.33 -26.86
N VAL A 381 28.54 28.14 -25.87
CA VAL A 381 29.13 29.49 -25.67
C VAL A 381 30.61 29.36 -25.30
N LYS A 382 30.99 28.37 -24.50
CA LYS A 382 32.38 28.11 -24.13
C LYS A 382 33.19 27.56 -25.31
N ALA A 383 32.64 26.60 -26.06
CA ALA A 383 33.30 26.03 -27.24
C ALA A 383 33.59 27.06 -28.34
N LEU A 384 32.73 28.08 -28.46
CA LEU A 384 32.91 29.19 -29.40
C LEU A 384 33.77 30.35 -28.84
N ARG A 385 34.11 30.34 -27.55
CA ARG A 385 34.99 31.36 -26.90
C ARG A 385 36.44 30.91 -26.83
N SER A 386 36.74 29.63 -26.89
CA SER A 386 38.12 29.08 -26.75
C SER A 386 38.89 29.24 -28.04
N LYS A 387 39.75 30.28 -28.03
CA LYS A 387 40.85 30.71 -28.85
C LYS A 387 40.52 31.54 -30.12
N ASP A 388 40.84 32.75 -29.97
CA ASP A 388 41.97 33.33 -30.72
C ASP A 388 43.34 32.85 -30.18
#